data_c0caa2e6446d699e5b84b2717e73cf07
#
_entry.id   c0caa2e6446d699e5b84b2717e73cf07
#
_cell.length_a   1.000
_cell.length_b   1.000
_cell.length_c   1.000
_cell.angle_alpha   90.00
_cell.angle_beta   90.00
_cell.angle_gamma   90.00
#
_symmetry.space_group_name_H-M   'P 1'
#
loop_
_entity.id
_entity.type
_entity.pdbx_description
1 polymer ?
#
loop_
_entity_poly.entity_id
_entity_poly.type
_entity_poly.pdbx_seq_one_letter_code
_entity_poly.pdbx_strand_id
1 'polypeptide(L)'
;MNLREAIETKNRFGSLKFWGNEYEVYKLDPMEVVKEINADVIIDVTNDKNASKWHLEALKRGKGVVTSNKPPVVFDYKELVDSANSKNLPYLFEATVMAGTPIIRLLKEGFLADSVKRISGVLNGTTTFILTSIETGMTFKEALKQVQTAGIAEKDPSNDLKGIDAAYKATILHHLAFYPIDFKEIHIKGIEDLSEEEIREAKKEGTPFRLVATVEEGNVEIKPKKVYENGPLAVSGTSNVAVIETDLLGELMLKGPGAGIKETASGVVGDIIRAAVSICKYL
;
A
#
# COMPACT_ATOMS: atom_id res chain seq x y z
N MET A 1 -29.38 -0.54 3.79
CA MET A 1 -28.48 -1.30 2.87
C MET A 1 -28.38 -2.73 3.38
N ASN A 2 -28.74 -3.72 2.56
CA ASN A 2 -28.60 -5.13 2.95
C ASN A 2 -27.25 -5.67 2.50
N LEU A 3 -26.28 -5.71 3.41
CA LEU A 3 -24.93 -6.18 3.14
C LEU A 3 -24.90 -7.63 2.63
N ARG A 4 -25.83 -8.47 3.10
CA ARG A 4 -25.91 -9.87 2.67
C ARG A 4 -26.26 -9.98 1.19
N GLU A 5 -27.25 -9.23 0.72
CA GLU A 5 -27.62 -9.16 -0.70
C GLU A 5 -26.49 -8.60 -1.58
N ALA A 6 -25.77 -7.61 -1.09
CA ALA A 6 -24.61 -7.07 -1.80
C ALA A 6 -23.52 -8.14 -1.97
N ILE A 7 -23.21 -8.91 -0.93
CA ILE A 7 -22.24 -10.00 -0.96
C ILE A 7 -22.70 -11.11 -1.93
N GLU A 8 -23.97 -11.52 -1.87
CA GLU A 8 -24.54 -12.54 -2.75
C GLU A 8 -24.51 -12.07 -4.22
N THR A 9 -24.86 -10.80 -4.49
CA THR A 9 -24.77 -10.21 -5.82
C THR A 9 -23.35 -10.18 -6.34
N LYS A 10 -22.40 -9.75 -5.51
CA LYS A 10 -20.97 -9.75 -5.87
C LYS A 10 -20.47 -11.16 -6.17
N ASN A 11 -20.83 -12.14 -5.36
CA ASN A 11 -20.42 -13.53 -5.55
C ASN A 11 -21.03 -14.14 -6.82
N ARG A 12 -22.29 -13.82 -7.12
CA ARG A 12 -23.00 -14.37 -8.28
C ARG A 12 -22.58 -13.74 -9.61
N PHE A 13 -22.36 -12.43 -9.63
CA PHE A 13 -22.15 -11.67 -10.87
C PHE A 13 -20.75 -11.04 -11.00
N GLY A 14 -19.87 -11.25 -10.02
CA GLY A 14 -18.51 -10.65 -10.00
C GLY A 14 -18.51 -9.13 -9.84
N SER A 15 -19.68 -8.49 -9.79
CA SER A 15 -19.82 -7.03 -9.73
C SER A 15 -21.06 -6.62 -8.93
N LEU A 16 -20.96 -5.50 -8.23
CA LEU A 16 -22.09 -4.85 -7.57
C LEU A 16 -22.98 -4.03 -8.55
N LYS A 17 -22.58 -3.87 -9.81
CA LYS A 17 -23.38 -3.18 -10.84
C LYS A 17 -24.76 -3.81 -11.07
N PHE A 18 -24.91 -5.08 -10.73
CA PHE A 18 -26.17 -5.83 -10.85
C PHE A 18 -26.98 -5.84 -9.55
N TRP A 19 -26.44 -5.21 -8.49
CA TRP A 19 -27.14 -5.07 -7.24
C TRP A 19 -28.00 -3.84 -7.31
N GLY A 20 -29.24 -4.06 -7.69
CA GLY A 20 -30.24 -3.01 -7.66
C GLY A 20 -30.63 -2.43 -8.99
N ASN A 21 -31.51 -3.11 -9.68
CA ASN A 21 -32.50 -2.42 -10.50
C ASN A 21 -33.48 -1.58 -9.63
N GLU A 22 -33.39 -1.66 -8.30
CA GLU A 22 -34.22 -0.95 -7.34
C GLU A 22 -33.45 0.06 -6.46
N TYR A 23 -32.12 0.03 -6.44
CA TYR A 23 -31.33 1.02 -5.72
C TYR A 23 -30.70 1.95 -6.75
N GLU A 24 -31.18 3.16 -6.82
CA GLU A 24 -30.43 4.24 -7.46
C GLU A 24 -29.02 4.23 -6.86
N VAL A 25 -28.02 3.86 -7.67
CA VAL A 25 -26.61 4.10 -7.33
C VAL A 25 -26.46 5.62 -7.38
N TYR A 26 -26.73 6.28 -6.26
CA TYR A 26 -26.48 7.69 -6.11
C TYR A 26 -24.99 7.90 -6.39
N LYS A 27 -24.68 8.63 -7.44
CA LYS A 27 -23.37 9.27 -7.60
C LYS A 27 -23.32 10.41 -6.59
N LEU A 28 -23.29 10.07 -5.32
CA LEU A 28 -23.13 11.05 -4.26
C LEU A 28 -21.68 11.50 -4.28
N ASP A 29 -21.48 12.80 -4.20
CA ASP A 29 -20.18 13.37 -3.90
C ASP A 29 -19.72 12.81 -2.54
N PRO A 30 -18.55 12.18 -2.44
CA PRO A 30 -18.01 11.71 -1.17
C PRO A 30 -18.03 12.77 -0.07
N MET A 31 -17.85 14.03 -0.42
CA MET A 31 -17.94 15.16 0.52
C MET A 31 -19.34 15.33 1.11
N GLU A 32 -20.38 15.16 0.32
CA GLU A 32 -21.79 15.22 0.80
C GLU A 32 -22.11 14.03 1.68
N VAL A 33 -21.66 12.82 1.27
CA VAL A 33 -21.85 11.61 2.08
C VAL A 33 -21.22 11.78 3.46
N VAL A 34 -19.98 12.26 3.53
CA VAL A 34 -19.28 12.46 4.80
C VAL A 34 -19.99 13.49 5.69
N LYS A 35 -20.61 14.50 5.10
CA LYS A 35 -21.34 15.53 5.85
C LYS A 35 -22.64 15.03 6.48
N GLU A 36 -23.33 14.14 5.82
CA GLU A 36 -24.71 13.77 6.19
C GLU A 36 -24.82 12.41 6.87
N ILE A 37 -23.86 11.50 6.60
CA ILE A 37 -23.96 10.15 7.14
C ILE A 37 -23.80 10.13 8.67
N ASN A 38 -24.69 9.41 9.35
CA ASN A 38 -24.53 9.11 10.77
C ASN A 38 -23.66 7.85 10.92
N ALA A 39 -22.35 8.07 11.05
CA ALA A 39 -21.35 7.02 11.21
C ALA A 39 -20.19 7.54 12.04
N ASP A 40 -19.56 6.68 12.82
CA ASP A 40 -18.38 7.00 13.65
C ASP A 40 -17.08 6.88 12.87
N VAL A 41 -17.06 6.07 11.80
CA VAL A 41 -15.88 5.81 10.99
C VAL A 41 -16.23 5.85 9.51
N ILE A 42 -15.42 6.55 8.73
CA ILE A 42 -15.45 6.55 7.27
C ILE A 42 -14.39 5.59 6.75
N ILE A 43 -14.76 4.73 5.79
CA ILE A 43 -13.85 3.76 5.19
C ILE A 43 -13.61 4.16 3.74
N ASP A 44 -12.36 4.50 3.41
CA ASP A 44 -11.91 4.79 2.05
C ASP A 44 -11.14 3.62 1.44
N VAL A 45 -11.74 2.97 0.46
CA VAL A 45 -11.11 1.93 -0.36
C VAL A 45 -11.11 2.33 -1.84
N THR A 46 -11.06 3.63 -2.10
CA THR A 46 -11.00 4.21 -3.44
C THR A 46 -9.54 4.39 -3.89
N ASN A 47 -9.36 4.91 -5.10
CA ASN A 47 -8.08 5.42 -5.61
C ASN A 47 -8.16 6.93 -5.93
N ASP A 48 -9.09 7.63 -5.28
CA ASP A 48 -9.28 9.08 -5.49
C ASP A 48 -8.09 9.85 -4.89
N LYS A 49 -7.40 10.59 -5.75
CA LYS A 49 -6.25 11.44 -5.35
C LYS A 49 -6.66 12.64 -4.50
N ASN A 50 -7.94 13.02 -4.51
CA ASN A 50 -8.48 14.15 -3.74
C ASN A 50 -9.13 13.71 -2.43
N ALA A 51 -9.00 12.45 -2.04
CA ALA A 51 -9.67 11.90 -0.87
C ALA A 51 -9.28 12.59 0.45
N SER A 52 -8.11 13.21 0.54
CA SER A 52 -7.70 13.99 1.71
C SER A 52 -8.71 15.07 2.11
N LYS A 53 -9.40 15.69 1.14
CA LYS A 53 -10.40 16.75 1.42
C LYS A 53 -11.58 16.22 2.25
N TRP A 54 -12.11 15.07 1.89
CA TRP A 54 -13.23 14.49 2.64
C TRP A 54 -12.76 13.63 3.83
N HIS A 55 -11.51 13.17 3.88
CA HIS A 55 -10.90 12.68 5.11
C HIS A 55 -10.84 13.77 6.17
N LEU A 56 -10.34 14.95 5.81
CA LEU A 56 -10.30 16.11 6.71
C LEU A 56 -11.70 16.53 7.16
N GLU A 57 -12.68 16.53 6.27
CA GLU A 57 -14.06 16.82 6.65
C GLU A 57 -14.62 15.78 7.62
N ALA A 58 -14.33 14.49 7.42
CA ALA A 58 -14.71 13.44 8.36
C ALA A 58 -14.12 13.68 9.76
N LEU A 59 -12.81 13.93 9.82
CA LEU A 59 -12.11 14.22 11.08
C LEU A 59 -12.66 15.50 11.75
N LYS A 60 -12.93 16.56 10.98
CA LYS A 60 -13.57 17.78 11.52
C LYS A 60 -14.92 17.51 12.15
N ARG A 61 -15.67 16.53 11.64
CA ARG A 61 -16.98 16.11 12.14
C ARG A 61 -16.93 15.07 13.26
N GLY A 62 -15.75 14.75 13.76
CA GLY A 62 -15.59 13.78 14.85
C GLY A 62 -15.68 12.33 14.38
N LYS A 63 -15.45 12.05 13.09
CA LYS A 63 -15.46 10.70 12.53
C LYS A 63 -14.05 10.20 12.31
N GLY A 64 -13.74 8.97 12.73
CA GLY A 64 -12.49 8.31 12.39
C GLY A 64 -12.41 7.98 10.90
N VAL A 65 -11.19 7.69 10.41
CA VAL A 65 -10.96 7.30 9.01
C VAL A 65 -10.12 6.03 8.98
N VAL A 66 -10.55 5.07 8.15
CA VAL A 66 -9.77 3.88 7.77
C VAL A 66 -9.58 3.91 6.26
N THR A 67 -8.34 3.80 5.77
CA THR A 67 -8.09 3.90 4.34
C THR A 67 -7.07 2.90 3.82
N SER A 68 -7.28 2.40 2.59
CA SER A 68 -6.28 1.72 1.76
C SER A 68 -5.74 2.62 0.65
N ASN A 69 -6.25 3.85 0.54
CA ASN A 69 -5.88 4.81 -0.48
C ASN A 69 -4.56 5.50 -0.12
N LYS A 70 -3.53 5.33 -0.94
CA LYS A 70 -2.17 5.84 -0.68
C LYS A 70 -2.04 7.36 -0.83
N PRO A 71 -2.54 8.01 -1.90
CA PRO A 71 -2.36 9.44 -2.13
C PRO A 71 -2.64 10.35 -0.93
N PRO A 72 -3.75 10.25 -0.19
CA PRO A 72 -3.96 11.08 1.00
C PRO A 72 -2.84 10.94 2.04
N VAL A 73 -2.38 9.71 2.24
CA VAL A 73 -1.32 9.41 3.23
C VAL A 73 0.05 9.85 2.74
N VAL A 74 0.28 9.91 1.42
CA VAL A 74 1.55 10.38 0.83
C VAL A 74 1.64 11.90 0.86
N PHE A 75 0.57 12.59 0.43
CA PHE A 75 0.64 14.02 0.14
C PHE A 75 0.18 14.91 1.30
N ASP A 76 -0.75 14.42 2.13
CA ASP A 76 -1.39 15.23 3.17
C ASP A 76 -1.26 14.59 4.57
N TYR A 77 -0.25 13.71 4.76
CA TYR A 77 -0.03 12.93 5.98
C TYR A 77 -0.08 13.78 7.25
N LYS A 78 0.71 14.84 7.28
CA LYS A 78 0.85 15.69 8.48
C LYS A 78 -0.49 16.32 8.87
N GLU A 79 -1.18 16.92 7.91
CA GLU A 79 -2.46 17.60 8.17
C GLU A 79 -3.53 16.60 8.65
N LEU A 80 -3.59 15.42 8.02
CA LEU A 80 -4.55 14.38 8.36
C LEU A 80 -4.30 13.79 9.76
N VAL A 81 -3.05 13.50 10.08
CA VAL A 81 -2.67 12.93 11.38
C VAL A 81 -2.81 13.95 12.49
N ASP A 82 -2.39 15.20 12.27
CA ASP A 82 -2.56 16.28 13.25
C ASP A 82 -4.05 16.54 13.52
N SER A 83 -4.88 16.56 12.48
CA SER A 83 -6.33 16.71 12.62
C SER A 83 -6.97 15.56 13.42
N ALA A 84 -6.55 14.32 13.16
CA ALA A 84 -7.03 13.15 13.90
C ALA A 84 -6.59 13.19 15.37
N ASN A 85 -5.32 13.46 15.63
CA ASN A 85 -4.75 13.51 16.97
C ASN A 85 -5.37 14.62 17.83
N SER A 86 -5.63 15.80 17.25
CA SER A 86 -6.26 16.92 17.96
C SER A 86 -7.65 16.59 18.52
N LYS A 87 -8.29 15.55 18.03
CA LYS A 87 -9.63 15.12 18.42
C LYS A 87 -9.67 13.71 19.00
N ASN A 88 -8.51 13.09 19.21
CA ASN A 88 -8.38 11.68 19.63
C ASN A 88 -9.14 10.70 18.71
N LEU A 89 -9.14 10.96 17.39
CA LEU A 89 -9.80 10.13 16.40
C LEU A 89 -8.82 9.16 15.74
N PRO A 90 -9.26 7.94 15.39
CA PRO A 90 -8.43 7.01 14.62
C PRO A 90 -8.27 7.49 13.17
N TYR A 91 -7.01 7.57 12.69
CA TYR A 91 -6.66 7.66 11.28
C TYR A 91 -5.75 6.48 10.96
N LEU A 92 -6.31 5.44 10.35
CA LEU A 92 -5.68 4.13 10.18
C LEU A 92 -5.56 3.79 8.70
N PHE A 93 -4.41 3.23 8.31
CA PHE A 93 -4.07 3.03 6.90
C PHE A 93 -3.15 1.80 6.67
N GLU A 94 -3.32 0.73 7.48
CA GLU A 94 -2.51 -0.49 7.37
C GLU A 94 -2.46 -1.04 5.94
N ALA A 95 -3.61 -1.05 5.27
CA ALA A 95 -3.73 -1.63 3.93
C ALA A 95 -3.08 -0.80 2.81
N THR A 96 -2.43 0.32 3.10
CA THR A 96 -1.71 1.13 2.10
C THR A 96 -0.35 0.54 1.72
N VAL A 97 0.30 -0.22 2.61
CA VAL A 97 1.62 -0.83 2.38
C VAL A 97 1.56 -2.32 2.68
N MET A 98 2.01 -3.16 1.72
CA MET A 98 2.04 -4.62 1.86
C MET A 98 0.68 -5.25 2.22
N ALA A 99 -0.41 -4.71 1.69
CA ALA A 99 -1.79 -5.21 1.88
C ALA A 99 -2.18 -5.38 3.36
N GLY A 100 -2.29 -6.62 3.85
CA GLY A 100 -2.61 -6.91 5.25
C GLY A 100 -1.41 -7.27 6.12
N THR A 101 -0.19 -7.22 5.56
CA THR A 101 1.04 -7.46 6.34
C THR A 101 1.26 -6.29 7.31
N PRO A 102 1.38 -6.52 8.63
CA PRO A 102 1.23 -5.46 9.64
C PRO A 102 2.47 -4.57 9.82
N ILE A 103 2.94 -3.95 8.73
CA ILE A 103 4.14 -3.10 8.75
C ILE A 103 3.86 -1.71 9.33
N ILE A 104 2.71 -1.11 9.02
CA ILE A 104 2.34 0.22 9.52
C ILE A 104 2.23 0.18 11.04
N ARG A 105 1.51 -0.82 11.58
CA ARG A 105 1.37 -1.02 13.02
C ARG A 105 2.69 -1.34 13.69
N LEU A 106 3.53 -2.16 13.07
CA LEU A 106 4.85 -2.45 13.60
C LEU A 106 5.68 -1.17 13.76
N LEU A 107 5.69 -0.29 12.75
CA LEU A 107 6.43 0.98 12.81
C LEU A 107 5.85 1.95 13.85
N LYS A 108 4.52 1.96 14.03
CA LYS A 108 3.86 2.85 15.01
C LYS A 108 3.98 2.38 16.47
N GLU A 109 3.99 1.08 16.70
CA GLU A 109 3.79 0.51 18.04
C GLU A 109 4.89 -0.47 18.45
N GLY A 110 5.69 -0.98 17.51
CA GLY A 110 6.67 -2.03 17.78
C GLY A 110 8.03 -1.53 18.24
N PHE A 111 8.38 -0.27 17.95
CA PHE A 111 9.70 0.28 18.23
C PHE A 111 9.68 1.43 19.27
N LEU A 112 8.86 1.30 20.32
CA LEU A 112 8.71 2.35 21.34
C LEU A 112 10.00 2.66 22.09
N ALA A 113 10.92 1.70 22.19
CA ALA A 113 12.22 1.84 22.86
C ALA A 113 13.41 1.75 21.90
N ASP A 114 13.15 1.73 20.58
CA ASP A 114 14.17 1.55 19.57
C ASP A 114 13.97 2.57 18.44
N SER A 115 14.99 2.76 17.60
CA SER A 115 14.94 3.69 16.47
C SER A 115 15.19 2.95 15.17
N VAL A 116 14.36 3.21 14.17
CA VAL A 116 14.58 2.73 12.81
C VAL A 116 15.72 3.51 12.19
N LYS A 117 16.74 2.81 11.65
CA LYS A 117 17.85 3.41 10.90
C LYS A 117 17.59 3.40 9.40
N ARG A 118 17.03 2.30 8.92
CA ARG A 118 16.82 2.06 7.50
C ARG A 118 15.71 1.06 7.27
N ILE A 119 14.98 1.24 6.16
CA ILE A 119 14.07 0.21 5.62
C ILE A 119 14.48 -0.07 4.18
N SER A 120 14.75 -1.33 3.87
CA SER A 120 14.97 -1.81 2.50
C SER A 120 13.82 -2.72 2.10
N GLY A 121 13.13 -2.45 0.99
CA GLY A 121 11.96 -3.22 0.64
C GLY A 121 11.79 -3.50 -0.85
N VAL A 122 11.23 -4.67 -1.17
CA VAL A 122 10.64 -4.98 -2.47
C VAL A 122 9.13 -4.90 -2.29
N LEU A 123 8.56 -3.76 -2.67
CA LEU A 123 7.21 -3.35 -2.25
C LEU A 123 6.16 -3.38 -3.39
N ASN A 124 6.56 -3.85 -4.59
CA ASN A 124 5.66 -3.91 -5.73
C ASN A 124 5.65 -5.31 -6.34
N GLY A 125 4.50 -6.02 -6.24
CA GLY A 125 4.36 -7.39 -6.71
C GLY A 125 4.36 -7.51 -8.24
N THR A 126 3.85 -6.52 -8.97
CA THR A 126 3.82 -6.50 -10.43
C THR A 126 5.23 -6.53 -11.01
N THR A 127 6.11 -5.62 -10.56
CA THR A 127 7.51 -5.58 -11.03
C THR A 127 8.30 -6.81 -10.60
N THR A 128 8.05 -7.31 -9.38
CA THR A 128 8.68 -8.56 -8.91
C THR A 128 8.28 -9.74 -9.79
N PHE A 129 7.00 -9.86 -10.14
CA PHE A 129 6.52 -10.91 -11.03
C PHE A 129 7.16 -10.81 -12.42
N ILE A 130 7.19 -9.61 -13.02
CA ILE A 130 7.77 -9.40 -14.36
C ILE A 130 9.26 -9.77 -14.36
N LEU A 131 10.04 -9.25 -13.41
CA LEU A 131 11.48 -9.55 -13.32
C LEU A 131 11.74 -11.05 -13.15
N THR A 132 11.02 -11.72 -12.24
CA THR A 132 11.19 -13.17 -12.03
C THR A 132 10.73 -14.02 -13.22
N SER A 133 9.74 -13.56 -13.97
CA SER A 133 9.30 -14.26 -15.20
C SER A 133 10.36 -14.14 -16.31
N ILE A 134 11.00 -12.99 -16.46
CA ILE A 134 12.10 -12.79 -17.42
C ILE A 134 13.31 -13.64 -17.03
N GLU A 135 13.62 -13.77 -15.74
CA GLU A 135 14.68 -14.64 -15.23
C GLU A 135 14.48 -16.11 -15.64
N THR A 136 13.24 -16.55 -15.81
CA THR A 136 12.88 -17.92 -16.23
C THR A 136 12.69 -18.08 -17.74
N GLY A 137 12.97 -17.06 -18.54
CA GLY A 137 13.01 -17.12 -20.01
C GLY A 137 11.85 -16.45 -20.73
N MET A 138 10.85 -15.89 -20.02
CA MET A 138 9.78 -15.11 -20.67
C MET A 138 10.34 -13.81 -21.24
N THR A 139 9.68 -13.28 -22.26
CA THR A 139 9.87 -11.90 -22.69
C THR A 139 9.12 -10.95 -21.76
N PHE A 140 9.54 -9.68 -21.72
CA PHE A 140 8.82 -8.65 -20.97
C PHE A 140 7.33 -8.59 -21.35
N LYS A 141 7.03 -8.66 -22.64
CA LYS A 141 5.66 -8.63 -23.17
C LYS A 141 4.80 -9.80 -22.69
N GLU A 142 5.37 -11.00 -22.64
CA GLU A 142 4.69 -12.20 -22.15
C GLU A 142 4.44 -12.12 -20.65
N ALA A 143 5.44 -11.71 -19.87
CA ALA A 143 5.33 -11.53 -18.42
C ALA A 143 4.27 -10.47 -18.06
N LEU A 144 4.25 -9.33 -18.78
CA LEU A 144 3.27 -8.28 -18.61
C LEU A 144 1.85 -8.78 -18.93
N LYS A 145 1.67 -9.48 -20.03
CA LYS A 145 0.37 -10.04 -20.39
C LYS A 145 -0.12 -11.06 -19.34
N GLN A 146 0.78 -11.87 -18.81
CA GLN A 146 0.43 -12.87 -17.81
C GLN A 146 -0.02 -12.23 -16.50
N VAL A 147 0.70 -11.22 -15.99
CA VAL A 147 0.35 -10.53 -14.75
C VAL A 147 -0.96 -9.75 -14.87
N GLN A 148 -1.27 -9.20 -16.04
CA GLN A 148 -2.56 -8.56 -16.34
C GLN A 148 -3.70 -9.59 -16.42
N THR A 149 -3.48 -10.71 -17.08
CA THR A 149 -4.49 -11.78 -17.18
C THR A 149 -4.81 -12.38 -15.82
N ALA A 150 -3.82 -12.49 -14.95
CA ALA A 150 -4.00 -12.93 -13.56
C ALA A 150 -4.69 -11.88 -12.66
N GLY A 151 -5.00 -10.68 -13.19
CA GLY A 151 -5.64 -9.60 -12.43
C GLY A 151 -4.75 -8.95 -11.35
N ILE A 152 -3.44 -9.16 -11.43
CA ILE A 152 -2.45 -8.61 -10.49
C ILE A 152 -2.06 -7.18 -10.91
N ALA A 153 -1.87 -6.97 -12.23
CA ALA A 153 -1.65 -5.64 -12.78
C ALA A 153 -2.91 -5.10 -13.47
N GLU A 154 -3.10 -3.79 -13.37
CA GLU A 154 -4.14 -3.06 -14.10
C GLU A 154 -3.87 -3.02 -15.61
N LYS A 155 -4.85 -2.56 -16.40
CA LYS A 155 -4.66 -2.39 -17.85
C LYS A 155 -3.55 -1.39 -18.18
N ASP A 156 -3.41 -0.34 -17.37
CA ASP A 156 -2.29 0.59 -17.44
C ASP A 156 -1.36 0.35 -16.23
N PRO A 157 -0.27 -0.40 -16.41
CA PRO A 157 0.67 -0.72 -15.36
C PRO A 157 1.76 0.33 -15.16
N SER A 158 1.64 1.51 -15.78
CA SER A 158 2.68 2.55 -15.80
C SER A 158 3.15 2.96 -14.40
N ASN A 159 2.25 3.03 -13.42
CA ASN A 159 2.61 3.36 -12.05
C ASN A 159 3.51 2.30 -11.41
N ASP A 160 3.27 1.03 -11.73
CA ASP A 160 4.11 -0.08 -11.26
C ASP A 160 5.47 -0.04 -11.94
N LEU A 161 5.49 -0.01 -13.28
CA LEU A 161 6.71 -0.08 -14.08
C LEU A 161 7.66 1.09 -13.83
N LYS A 162 7.12 2.29 -13.68
CA LYS A 162 7.87 3.51 -13.33
C LYS A 162 8.28 3.59 -11.86
N GLY A 163 7.83 2.66 -11.02
CA GLY A 163 8.17 2.62 -9.60
C GLY A 163 7.34 3.57 -8.71
N ILE A 164 6.29 4.21 -9.23
CA ILE A 164 5.47 5.19 -8.50
C ILE A 164 4.70 4.51 -7.34
N ASP A 165 4.13 3.32 -7.55
CA ASP A 165 3.46 2.59 -6.47
C ASP A 165 4.43 2.24 -5.33
N ALA A 166 5.64 1.77 -5.68
CA ALA A 166 6.68 1.50 -4.69
C ALA A 166 7.12 2.78 -3.97
N ALA A 167 7.20 3.92 -4.69
CA ALA A 167 7.54 5.22 -4.10
C ALA A 167 6.46 5.70 -3.12
N TYR A 168 5.17 5.56 -3.44
CA TYR A 168 4.10 5.87 -2.49
C TYR A 168 4.24 5.07 -1.19
N LYS A 169 4.48 3.77 -1.30
CA LYS A 169 4.66 2.91 -0.13
C LYS A 169 5.90 3.30 0.68
N ALA A 170 7.02 3.57 0.03
CA ALA A 170 8.25 4.00 0.68
C ALA A 170 8.10 5.36 1.37
N THR A 171 7.37 6.30 0.76
CA THR A 171 7.06 7.59 1.37
C THR A 171 6.25 7.42 2.65
N ILE A 172 5.23 6.55 2.63
CA ILE A 172 4.44 6.24 3.83
C ILE A 172 5.31 5.64 4.93
N LEU A 173 6.22 4.73 4.58
CA LEU A 173 7.16 4.16 5.54
C LEU A 173 8.11 5.23 6.12
N HIS A 174 8.59 6.17 5.29
CA HIS A 174 9.42 7.30 5.75
C HIS A 174 8.67 8.20 6.72
N HIS A 175 7.40 8.54 6.43
CA HIS A 175 6.56 9.35 7.33
C HIS A 175 6.43 8.73 8.73
N LEU A 176 6.41 7.39 8.79
CA LEU A 176 6.25 6.65 10.04
C LEU A 176 7.57 6.43 10.79
N ALA A 177 8.64 6.14 10.06
CA ALA A 177 9.93 5.81 10.65
C ALA A 177 10.71 7.06 11.10
N PHE A 178 10.50 8.19 10.41
CA PHE A 178 11.28 9.43 10.62
C PHE A 178 10.34 10.64 10.76
N TYR A 179 10.04 11.33 9.66
CA TYR A 179 9.21 12.52 9.61
C TYR A 179 8.56 12.64 8.21
N PRO A 180 7.56 13.51 8.03
CA PRO A 180 6.98 13.76 6.71
C PRO A 180 8.02 14.31 5.73
N ILE A 181 8.11 13.71 4.51
CA ILE A 181 8.96 14.13 3.40
C ILE A 181 8.08 14.52 2.21
N ASP A 182 8.50 15.51 1.40
CA ASP A 182 7.81 15.84 0.15
C ASP A 182 8.07 14.76 -0.90
N PHE A 183 7.02 14.26 -1.51
CA PHE A 183 7.11 13.26 -2.57
C PHE A 183 7.96 13.72 -3.77
N LYS A 184 8.10 15.02 -3.99
CA LYS A 184 8.97 15.58 -5.03
C LYS A 184 10.47 15.37 -4.79
N GLU A 185 10.86 15.10 -3.55
CA GLU A 185 12.25 14.83 -3.16
C GLU A 185 12.64 13.36 -3.34
N ILE A 186 11.67 12.49 -3.68
CA ILE A 186 11.89 11.06 -3.85
C ILE A 186 12.61 10.77 -5.17
N HIS A 187 13.69 10.00 -5.10
CA HIS A 187 14.40 9.53 -6.29
C HIS A 187 13.79 8.25 -6.82
N ILE A 188 13.16 8.32 -8.01
CA ILE A 188 12.43 7.20 -8.58
C ILE A 188 13.01 6.82 -9.94
N LYS A 189 13.41 5.54 -10.06
CA LYS A 189 13.75 4.89 -11.32
C LYS A 189 13.02 3.55 -11.38
N GLY A 190 12.18 3.38 -12.40
CA GLY A 190 11.44 2.14 -12.65
C GLY A 190 12.29 1.03 -13.28
N ILE A 191 11.62 -0.02 -13.75
CA ILE A 191 12.27 -1.16 -14.40
C ILE A 191 12.26 -1.06 -15.94
N GLU A 192 11.71 0.01 -16.51
CA GLU A 192 11.47 0.16 -17.94
C GLU A 192 12.78 0.18 -18.76
N ASP A 193 13.88 0.65 -18.20
CA ASP A 193 15.19 0.74 -18.84
C ASP A 193 16.02 -0.55 -18.77
N LEU A 194 15.56 -1.58 -18.02
CA LEU A 194 16.27 -2.84 -17.92
C LEU A 194 16.00 -3.70 -19.17
N SER A 195 17.05 -4.14 -19.82
CA SER A 195 16.94 -5.12 -20.90
C SER A 195 16.70 -6.54 -20.33
N GLU A 196 16.02 -7.36 -21.11
CA GLU A 196 15.80 -8.77 -20.74
C GLU A 196 17.12 -9.53 -20.60
N GLU A 197 18.14 -9.16 -21.38
CA GLU A 197 19.47 -9.76 -21.32
C GLU A 197 20.16 -9.45 -19.99
N GLU A 198 20.21 -8.19 -19.58
CA GLU A 198 20.76 -7.77 -18.27
C GLU A 198 20.08 -8.51 -17.11
N ILE A 199 18.75 -8.67 -17.17
CA ILE A 199 17.99 -9.36 -16.11
C ILE A 199 18.39 -10.84 -16.04
N ARG A 200 18.53 -11.52 -17.19
CA ARG A 200 18.92 -12.95 -17.25
C ARG A 200 20.37 -13.16 -16.85
N GLU A 201 21.28 -12.26 -17.25
CA GLU A 201 22.68 -12.33 -16.85
C GLU A 201 22.85 -12.15 -15.35
N ALA A 202 22.23 -11.12 -14.77
CA ALA A 202 22.25 -10.89 -13.33
C ALA A 202 21.74 -12.12 -12.53
N LYS A 203 20.70 -12.80 -13.05
CA LYS A 203 20.20 -14.04 -12.45
C LYS A 203 21.25 -15.15 -12.50
N LYS A 204 21.95 -15.36 -13.64
CA LYS A 204 23.00 -16.36 -13.78
C LYS A 204 24.19 -16.08 -12.86
N GLU A 205 24.46 -14.82 -12.58
CA GLU A 205 25.51 -14.37 -11.63
C GLU A 205 25.10 -14.56 -10.14
N GLY A 206 23.88 -15.04 -9.86
CA GLY A 206 23.35 -15.16 -8.49
C GLY A 206 22.97 -13.81 -7.84
N THR A 207 22.81 -12.77 -8.66
CA THR A 207 22.47 -11.42 -8.22
C THR A 207 21.28 -10.85 -8.99
N PRO A 208 20.08 -11.47 -8.91
CA PRO A 208 18.90 -11.06 -9.65
C PRO A 208 18.52 -9.60 -9.36
N PHE A 209 17.89 -8.94 -10.33
CA PHE A 209 17.35 -7.59 -10.15
C PHE A 209 16.03 -7.61 -9.36
N ARG A 210 15.88 -6.66 -8.44
CA ARG A 210 14.59 -6.31 -7.81
C ARG A 210 14.41 -4.79 -7.82
N LEU A 211 13.17 -4.33 -7.91
CA LEU A 211 12.85 -2.92 -7.67
C LEU A 211 12.87 -2.69 -6.16
N VAL A 212 13.95 -2.09 -5.69
CA VAL A 212 14.21 -1.90 -4.26
C VAL A 212 13.87 -0.47 -3.86
N ALA A 213 13.05 -0.33 -2.84
CA ALA A 213 12.88 0.89 -2.07
C ALA A 213 13.93 0.93 -0.96
N THR A 214 14.63 2.03 -0.83
CA THR A 214 15.52 2.32 0.29
C THR A 214 15.00 3.58 0.98
N VAL A 215 14.74 3.47 2.28
CA VAL A 215 14.18 4.53 3.12
C VAL A 215 15.13 4.76 4.28
N GLU A 216 15.69 5.94 4.34
CA GLU A 216 16.60 6.43 5.37
C GLU A 216 16.16 7.82 5.80
N GLU A 217 16.65 8.31 6.91
CA GLU A 217 16.29 9.66 7.36
C GLU A 217 16.62 10.71 6.29
N GLY A 218 15.61 11.45 5.86
CA GLY A 218 15.72 12.49 4.83
C GLY A 218 15.99 11.97 3.40
N ASN A 219 15.93 10.65 3.17
CA ASN A 219 16.20 10.08 1.85
C ASN A 219 15.29 8.89 1.52
N VAL A 220 14.65 8.95 0.37
CA VAL A 220 13.87 7.83 -0.19
C VAL A 220 14.28 7.60 -1.64
N GLU A 221 14.72 6.41 -1.94
CA GLU A 221 15.17 6.01 -3.27
C GLU A 221 14.45 4.74 -3.74
N ILE A 222 13.93 4.76 -4.95
CA ILE A 222 13.36 3.62 -5.64
C ILE A 222 14.15 3.36 -6.90
N LYS A 223 14.79 2.19 -6.99
CA LYS A 223 15.50 1.81 -8.22
C LYS A 223 15.69 0.30 -8.34
N PRO A 224 15.89 -0.22 -9.56
CA PRO A 224 16.36 -1.57 -9.75
C PRO A 224 17.76 -1.74 -9.11
N LYS A 225 17.87 -2.76 -8.27
CA LYS A 225 19.16 -3.14 -7.66
C LYS A 225 19.41 -4.64 -7.87
N LYS A 226 20.66 -5.02 -8.11
CA LYS A 226 21.09 -6.40 -7.99
C LYS A 226 21.07 -6.78 -6.50
N VAL A 227 20.40 -7.88 -6.16
CA VAL A 227 20.30 -8.40 -4.80
C VAL A 227 20.91 -9.79 -4.75
N TYR A 228 21.48 -10.20 -3.64
CA TYR A 228 21.99 -11.56 -3.50
C TYR A 228 20.84 -12.56 -3.57
N GLU A 229 20.96 -13.62 -4.36
CA GLU A 229 19.90 -14.63 -4.59
C GLU A 229 19.41 -15.28 -3.28
N ASN A 230 20.31 -15.47 -2.33
CA ASN A 230 19.99 -16.01 -1.00
C ASN A 230 19.74 -14.91 0.05
N GLY A 231 19.67 -13.64 -0.38
CA GLY A 231 19.41 -12.51 0.51
C GLY A 231 17.92 -12.26 0.75
N PRO A 232 17.60 -11.47 1.77
CA PRO A 232 16.21 -11.22 2.18
C PRO A 232 15.37 -10.53 1.09
N LEU A 233 16.00 -9.76 0.20
CA LEU A 233 15.31 -9.02 -0.87
C LEU A 233 15.07 -9.85 -2.14
N ALA A 234 15.59 -11.09 -2.24
CA ALA A 234 15.45 -11.94 -3.43
C ALA A 234 14.08 -12.66 -3.48
N VAL A 235 13.01 -11.91 -3.26
CA VAL A 235 11.64 -12.44 -3.36
C VAL A 235 11.24 -12.65 -4.81
N SER A 236 10.26 -13.54 -5.04
CA SER A 236 9.75 -13.91 -6.35
C SER A 236 8.22 -13.87 -6.41
N GLY A 237 7.68 -13.97 -7.61
CA GLY A 237 6.24 -13.90 -7.84
C GLY A 237 5.67 -12.54 -7.45
N THR A 238 4.63 -12.51 -6.62
CA THR A 238 3.97 -11.28 -6.16
C THR A 238 4.29 -10.93 -4.71
N SER A 239 5.26 -11.63 -4.10
CA SER A 239 5.64 -11.40 -2.71
C SER A 239 6.29 -10.04 -2.52
N ASN A 240 5.96 -9.41 -1.41
CA ASN A 240 6.66 -8.23 -0.91
C ASN A 240 7.49 -8.61 0.31
N VAL A 241 8.55 -7.84 0.54
CA VAL A 241 9.41 -7.95 1.72
C VAL A 241 9.88 -6.57 2.13
N ALA A 242 9.93 -6.34 3.44
CA ALA A 242 10.59 -5.20 4.04
C ALA A 242 11.60 -5.69 5.08
N VAL A 243 12.80 -5.18 5.01
CA VAL A 243 13.89 -5.38 5.97
C VAL A 243 14.05 -4.07 6.71
N ILE A 244 13.87 -4.09 8.02
CA ILE A 244 13.92 -2.93 8.91
C ILE A 244 15.15 -3.07 9.79
N GLU A 245 16.09 -2.16 9.62
CA GLU A 245 17.31 -2.07 10.45
C GLU A 245 17.04 -1.09 11.59
N THR A 246 17.26 -1.53 12.82
CA THR A 246 17.05 -0.71 14.03
C THR A 246 18.34 -0.58 14.83
N ASP A 247 18.33 0.30 15.82
CA ASP A 247 19.50 0.60 16.63
C ASP A 247 19.82 -0.51 17.64
N LEU A 248 18.81 -1.03 18.30
CA LEU A 248 18.97 -1.98 19.39
C LEU A 248 18.65 -3.43 18.98
N LEU A 249 17.57 -3.66 18.24
CA LEU A 249 17.12 -5.00 17.84
C LEU A 249 17.88 -5.56 16.63
N GLY A 250 18.57 -4.69 15.88
CA GLY A 250 19.23 -5.09 14.64
C GLY A 250 18.24 -5.20 13.48
N GLU A 251 18.31 -6.29 12.71
CA GLU A 251 17.53 -6.49 11.50
C GLU A 251 16.26 -7.31 11.74
N LEU A 252 15.13 -6.76 11.34
CA LEU A 252 13.85 -7.47 11.28
C LEU A 252 13.38 -7.58 9.84
N MET A 253 12.84 -8.73 9.46
CA MET A 253 12.30 -8.98 8.12
C MET A 253 10.82 -9.32 8.20
N LEU A 254 10.00 -8.56 7.45
CA LEU A 254 8.61 -8.89 7.19
C LEU A 254 8.46 -9.31 5.74
N LYS A 255 7.90 -10.49 5.50
CA LYS A 255 7.56 -10.99 4.18
C LYS A 255 6.09 -11.38 4.13
N GLY A 256 5.40 -10.93 3.10
CA GLY A 256 3.98 -11.24 2.93
C GLY A 256 3.48 -10.89 1.52
N PRO A 257 2.19 -11.08 1.26
CA PRO A 257 1.58 -10.65 0.00
C PRO A 257 1.62 -9.13 -0.11
N GLY A 258 1.95 -8.63 -1.29
CA GLY A 258 2.02 -7.18 -1.59
C GLY A 258 0.70 -6.59 -2.05
N ALA A 259 -0.23 -7.44 -2.50
CA ALA A 259 -1.55 -7.08 -3.02
C ALA A 259 -2.49 -8.28 -2.93
N GLY A 260 -3.77 -8.06 -3.20
CA GLY A 260 -4.80 -9.08 -3.22
C GLY A 260 -6.07 -8.60 -2.51
N ILE A 261 -7.22 -9.03 -3.01
CA ILE A 261 -8.53 -8.60 -2.45
C ILE A 261 -8.67 -9.04 -1.00
N LYS A 262 -8.35 -10.30 -0.68
CA LYS A 262 -8.47 -10.86 0.67
C LYS A 262 -7.44 -10.24 1.61
N GLU A 263 -6.24 -10.11 1.12
CA GLU A 263 -5.09 -9.58 1.84
C GLU A 263 -5.30 -8.11 2.21
N THR A 264 -5.72 -7.29 1.25
CA THR A 264 -6.05 -5.88 1.50
C THR A 264 -7.26 -5.73 2.41
N ALA A 265 -8.31 -6.55 2.20
CA ALA A 265 -9.49 -6.56 3.07
C ALA A 265 -9.12 -6.94 4.51
N SER A 266 -8.17 -7.85 4.73
CA SER A 266 -7.68 -8.20 6.07
C SER A 266 -7.09 -6.98 6.79
N GLY A 267 -6.27 -6.17 6.10
CA GLY A 267 -5.72 -4.92 6.65
C GLY A 267 -6.82 -3.91 6.99
N VAL A 268 -7.75 -3.68 6.05
CA VAL A 268 -8.87 -2.73 6.26
C VAL A 268 -9.76 -3.18 7.42
N VAL A 269 -10.16 -4.45 7.48
CA VAL A 269 -11.01 -4.98 8.56
C VAL A 269 -10.29 -4.91 9.90
N GLY A 270 -8.99 -5.23 9.93
CA GLY A 270 -8.16 -5.06 11.12
C GLY A 270 -8.19 -3.62 11.66
N ASP A 271 -8.06 -2.65 10.77
CA ASP A 271 -8.13 -1.23 11.13
C ASP A 271 -9.54 -0.79 11.56
N ILE A 272 -10.60 -1.32 10.94
CA ILE A 272 -11.99 -1.06 11.37
C ILE A 272 -12.19 -1.54 12.82
N ILE A 273 -11.73 -2.74 13.16
CA ILE A 273 -11.83 -3.29 14.51
C ILE A 273 -11.05 -2.40 15.49
N ARG A 274 -9.84 -1.96 15.13
CA ARG A 274 -9.04 -1.05 15.96
C ARG A 274 -9.72 0.30 16.16
N ALA A 275 -10.29 0.87 15.09
CA ALA A 275 -11.04 2.11 15.18
C ALA A 275 -12.23 1.97 16.14
N ALA A 276 -13.01 0.90 16.03
CA ALA A 276 -14.13 0.63 16.91
C ALA A 276 -13.68 0.52 18.39
N VAL A 277 -12.62 -0.24 18.66
CA VAL A 277 -12.07 -0.37 20.02
C VAL A 277 -11.57 0.98 20.56
N SER A 278 -10.94 1.79 19.72
CA SER A 278 -10.46 3.11 20.12
C SER A 278 -11.61 4.04 20.50
N ILE A 279 -12.66 4.11 19.69
CA ILE A 279 -13.83 4.96 19.92
C ILE A 279 -14.61 4.49 21.16
N CYS A 280 -14.84 3.17 21.33
CA CYS A 280 -15.58 2.63 22.48
C CYS A 280 -14.86 2.81 23.81
N LYS A 281 -13.55 3.03 23.85
CA LYS A 281 -12.82 3.33 25.10
C LYS A 281 -13.08 4.73 25.64
N TYR A 282 -13.67 5.62 24.84
CA TYR A 282 -14.00 6.98 25.21
C TYR A 282 -15.52 7.19 25.44
N LEU A 283 -16.32 6.13 25.29
CA LEU A 283 -17.75 6.07 25.66
C LEU A 283 -17.89 5.38 27.03
#